data_82ea83694b1582c9a2b5bc97eb01d682
#
_entry.id   82ea83694b1582c9a2b5bc97eb01d682
#
_cell.length_a   1.000
_cell.length_b   1.000
_cell.length_c   1.000
_cell.angle_alpha   90.00
_cell.angle_beta   90.00
_cell.angle_gamma   90.00
#
_symmetry.space_group_name_H-M   'P 1'
#
loop_
_entity.id
_entity.type
_entity.pdbx_description
1 polymer ?
#
loop_
_entity_poly.entity_id
_entity_poly.type
_entity_poly.pdbx_seq_one_letter_code
_entity_poly.pdbx_strand_id
1 'polypeptide(L)'
;MGEEKVEVTKVILRKPVWVDTVNIRVLNKKIYYSVVAVDKNYNPSDYSVSLALNRPDVIAPTAPVFTRTEVGKDTITLAWIGSVSDDVVQYELTRIEKEERLSRRMRLWSPSEPLISYEDHILVPGRTYQYRITVTDSSGNTSESNSREIIFEPGYRPAVTELKDSVDREAKKIVLRWKNAQPASKCVVYRQVNEGPLQIHVTLEGNAETYTDKLISANNRYVYKVQPVHNKGVKALISKELKVVY
;
A
#
# COMPACT_ATOMS: atom_id res chain seq x y z
N MET A 1 13.79 -12.66 -51.95
CA MET A 1 13.95 -14.12 -51.79
C MET A 1 12.60 -14.66 -51.31
N GLY A 2 11.92 -15.49 -52.14
CA GLY A 2 10.65 -16.11 -51.73
C GLY A 2 10.93 -17.12 -50.62
N GLU A 3 10.10 -17.10 -49.60
CA GLU A 3 10.17 -18.09 -48.52
C GLU A 3 9.84 -19.44 -49.15
N GLU A 4 10.74 -20.43 -49.03
CA GLU A 4 10.53 -21.78 -49.48
C GLU A 4 9.51 -22.46 -48.56
N LYS A 5 8.37 -22.88 -49.14
CA LYS A 5 7.34 -23.62 -48.42
C LYS A 5 7.60 -25.11 -48.54
N VAL A 6 7.66 -25.79 -47.41
CA VAL A 6 7.88 -27.22 -47.32
C VAL A 6 6.59 -27.90 -46.94
N GLU A 7 6.19 -28.92 -47.68
CA GLU A 7 5.04 -29.76 -47.36
C GLU A 7 5.34 -30.59 -46.10
N VAL A 8 4.52 -30.43 -45.05
CA VAL A 8 4.72 -31.10 -43.76
C VAL A 8 3.77 -32.31 -43.55
N THR A 9 2.71 -32.40 -44.36
CA THR A 9 1.81 -33.57 -44.35
C THR A 9 2.14 -34.47 -45.54
N LYS A 10 2.48 -35.72 -45.27
CA LYS A 10 2.80 -36.72 -46.31
C LYS A 10 1.58 -37.27 -47.03
N VAL A 11 0.40 -36.99 -46.55
CA VAL A 11 -0.88 -37.46 -47.08
C VAL A 11 -1.96 -36.39 -46.91
N ILE A 12 -2.95 -36.41 -47.80
CA ILE A 12 -4.11 -35.51 -47.69
C ILE A 12 -4.90 -35.85 -46.44
N LEU A 13 -5.11 -34.83 -45.58
CA LEU A 13 -5.86 -34.97 -44.35
C LEU A 13 -7.37 -35.07 -44.65
N ARG A 14 -8.04 -36.07 -44.14
CA ARG A 14 -9.51 -36.23 -44.25
C ARG A 14 -10.29 -35.46 -43.19
N LYS A 15 -9.62 -34.99 -42.13
CA LYS A 15 -10.18 -34.14 -41.08
C LYS A 15 -9.38 -32.84 -41.04
N PRO A 16 -10.01 -31.69 -40.73
CA PRO A 16 -9.32 -30.40 -40.70
C PRO A 16 -8.52 -30.20 -39.40
N VAL A 17 -7.76 -31.22 -39.00
CA VAL A 17 -6.92 -31.20 -37.78
C VAL A 17 -5.60 -31.89 -38.12
N TRP A 18 -4.51 -31.17 -37.81
CA TRP A 18 -3.17 -31.72 -37.88
C TRP A 18 -2.36 -31.24 -36.68
N VAL A 19 -1.47 -32.08 -36.16
CA VAL A 19 -0.65 -31.78 -34.97
C VAL A 19 0.81 -31.93 -35.37
N ASP A 20 1.56 -30.87 -35.12
CA ASP A 20 3.01 -30.90 -35.25
C ASP A 20 3.66 -30.87 -33.85
N THR A 21 4.85 -31.44 -33.76
CA THR A 21 5.66 -31.44 -32.55
C THR A 21 6.90 -30.57 -32.77
N VAL A 22 6.92 -29.38 -32.23
CA VAL A 22 8.02 -28.46 -32.38
C VAL A 22 8.81 -28.38 -31.06
N ASN A 23 10.14 -28.49 -31.17
CA ASN A 23 10.99 -28.29 -29.99
C ASN A 23 11.15 -26.79 -29.72
N ILE A 24 10.40 -26.31 -28.75
CA ILE A 24 10.38 -24.89 -28.35
C ILE A 24 11.76 -24.38 -27.91
N ARG A 25 12.62 -25.24 -27.36
CA ARG A 25 13.96 -24.84 -26.86
C ARG A 25 14.92 -24.44 -27.99
N VAL A 26 14.73 -24.98 -29.19
CA VAL A 26 15.57 -24.69 -30.37
C VAL A 26 14.86 -23.82 -31.40
N LEU A 27 13.69 -23.30 -31.10
CA LEU A 27 12.93 -22.43 -31.99
C LEU A 27 13.54 -21.02 -32.00
N ASN A 28 14.49 -20.81 -32.92
CA ASN A 28 15.21 -19.51 -33.09
C ASN A 28 14.54 -18.63 -34.15
N LYS A 29 13.67 -19.20 -34.97
CA LYS A 29 12.98 -18.49 -36.07
C LYS A 29 11.47 -18.69 -35.95
N LYS A 30 10.71 -17.76 -36.53
CA LYS A 30 9.27 -17.91 -36.67
C LYS A 30 8.96 -19.05 -37.66
N ILE A 31 8.06 -19.93 -37.28
CA ILE A 31 7.52 -20.98 -38.17
C ILE A 31 6.15 -20.49 -38.61
N TYR A 32 5.88 -20.64 -39.89
CA TYR A 32 4.59 -20.28 -40.48
C TYR A 32 3.95 -21.53 -41.05
N TYR A 33 2.67 -21.71 -40.83
CA TYR A 33 1.87 -22.77 -41.44
C TYR A 33 0.84 -22.16 -42.36
N SER A 34 0.68 -22.77 -43.54
CA SER A 34 -0.41 -22.49 -44.48
C SER A 34 -1.06 -23.78 -44.89
N VAL A 35 -2.33 -23.77 -45.21
CA VAL A 35 -3.11 -24.91 -45.61
C VAL A 35 -3.54 -24.74 -47.05
N VAL A 36 -3.51 -25.83 -47.80
CA VAL A 36 -4.05 -25.96 -49.16
C VAL A 36 -5.17 -26.97 -49.11
N ALA A 37 -6.32 -26.66 -49.63
CA ALA A 37 -7.40 -27.60 -49.84
C ALA A 37 -7.22 -28.30 -51.20
N VAL A 38 -7.52 -29.59 -51.27
CA VAL A 38 -7.43 -30.40 -52.50
C VAL A 38 -8.81 -30.94 -52.83
N ASP A 39 -9.26 -30.76 -54.05
CA ASP A 39 -10.55 -31.26 -54.52
C ASP A 39 -10.52 -32.76 -54.82
N LYS A 40 -11.65 -33.32 -55.22
CA LYS A 40 -11.77 -34.74 -55.57
C LYS A 40 -10.95 -35.12 -56.81
N ASN A 41 -10.54 -34.17 -57.63
CA ASN A 41 -9.74 -34.36 -58.81
C ASN A 41 -8.26 -34.05 -58.58
N TYR A 42 -7.88 -33.90 -57.29
CA TYR A 42 -6.52 -33.55 -56.85
C TYR A 42 -6.04 -32.16 -57.28
N ASN A 43 -6.96 -31.21 -57.57
CA ASN A 43 -6.59 -29.85 -57.86
C ASN A 43 -6.40 -29.11 -56.53
N PRO A 44 -5.25 -28.43 -56.30
CA PRO A 44 -5.00 -27.65 -55.12
C PRO A 44 -5.64 -26.25 -55.19
N SER A 45 -6.10 -25.76 -54.06
CA SER A 45 -6.47 -24.34 -53.89
C SER A 45 -5.23 -23.48 -53.72
N ASP A 46 -5.43 -22.15 -53.68
CA ASP A 46 -4.42 -21.23 -53.16
C ASP A 46 -4.12 -21.51 -51.68
N TYR A 47 -2.96 -21.02 -51.25
CA TYR A 47 -2.57 -21.11 -49.85
C TYR A 47 -3.51 -20.25 -48.95
N SER A 48 -3.86 -20.78 -47.81
CA SER A 48 -4.48 -19.97 -46.74
C SER A 48 -3.55 -18.84 -46.28
N VAL A 49 -4.11 -17.88 -45.57
CA VAL A 49 -3.29 -16.91 -44.77
C VAL A 49 -2.39 -17.73 -43.85
N SER A 50 -1.12 -17.32 -43.78
CA SER A 50 -0.13 -18.01 -42.95
C SER A 50 -0.39 -17.78 -41.45
N LEU A 51 -0.46 -18.88 -40.71
CA LEU A 51 -0.49 -18.86 -39.25
C LEU A 51 0.95 -18.87 -38.71
N ALA A 52 1.34 -17.85 -37.99
CA ALA A 52 2.65 -17.79 -37.35
C ALA A 52 2.61 -18.53 -35.98
N LEU A 53 3.52 -19.51 -35.83
CA LEU A 53 3.80 -20.11 -34.54
C LEU A 53 4.81 -19.22 -33.78
N ASN A 54 4.39 -18.58 -32.73
CA ASN A 54 5.25 -17.86 -31.84
C ASN A 54 5.71 -18.74 -30.68
N ARG A 55 6.96 -18.62 -30.27
CA ARG A 55 7.44 -19.23 -29.04
C ARG A 55 6.68 -18.60 -27.88
N PRO A 56 6.07 -19.39 -26.98
CA PRO A 56 5.51 -18.83 -25.75
C PRO A 56 6.61 -18.11 -24.97
N ASP A 57 6.33 -16.90 -24.58
CA ASP A 57 7.21 -16.18 -23.68
C ASP A 57 6.97 -16.66 -22.24
N VAL A 58 8.04 -17.12 -21.59
CA VAL A 58 8.05 -17.62 -20.21
C VAL A 58 9.07 -16.88 -19.36
N ILE A 59 9.61 -15.77 -19.90
CA ILE A 59 10.61 -14.95 -19.22
C ILE A 59 9.88 -13.84 -18.50
N ALA A 60 9.93 -13.86 -17.18
CA ALA A 60 9.32 -12.79 -16.40
C ALA A 60 10.05 -11.46 -16.61
N PRO A 61 9.33 -10.33 -16.56
CA PRO A 61 9.93 -9.00 -16.72
C PRO A 61 10.91 -8.69 -15.58
N THR A 62 11.84 -7.77 -15.81
CA THR A 62 12.76 -7.33 -14.76
C THR A 62 11.99 -6.67 -13.62
N ALA A 63 12.34 -7.03 -12.38
CA ALA A 63 11.66 -6.51 -11.20
C ALA A 63 11.91 -5.00 -11.00
N PRO A 64 10.88 -4.21 -10.64
CA PRO A 64 11.08 -2.83 -10.21
C PRO A 64 11.91 -2.74 -8.93
N VAL A 65 12.57 -1.61 -8.72
CA VAL A 65 13.43 -1.39 -7.54
C VAL A 65 13.07 -0.09 -6.85
N PHE A 66 12.70 -0.13 -5.58
CA PHE A 66 12.53 1.07 -4.77
C PHE A 66 13.88 1.77 -4.55
N THR A 67 13.96 3.04 -4.94
CA THR A 67 15.16 3.88 -4.82
C THR A 67 15.14 4.79 -3.62
N ARG A 68 13.94 5.25 -3.22
CA ARG A 68 13.77 6.20 -2.13
C ARG A 68 12.51 5.89 -1.33
N THR A 69 12.60 6.12 -0.02
CA THR A 69 11.47 6.02 0.89
C THR A 69 11.62 7.10 1.94
N GLU A 70 10.61 7.93 2.11
CA GLU A 70 10.61 9.02 3.08
C GLU A 70 9.34 9.02 3.91
N VAL A 71 9.49 9.26 5.21
CA VAL A 71 8.38 9.45 6.13
C VAL A 71 8.23 10.94 6.38
N GLY A 72 7.15 11.51 5.85
CA GLY A 72 6.75 12.89 6.07
C GLY A 72 5.86 13.04 7.31
N LYS A 73 5.29 14.23 7.46
CA LYS A 73 4.37 14.53 8.57
C LYS A 73 3.10 13.67 8.52
N ASP A 74 2.49 13.55 7.34
CA ASP A 74 1.22 12.86 7.11
C ASP A 74 1.33 11.87 5.94
N THR A 75 2.53 11.57 5.45
CA THR A 75 2.77 10.82 4.24
C THR A 75 3.91 9.83 4.36
N ILE A 76 3.85 8.76 3.57
CA ILE A 76 5.00 7.97 3.17
C ILE A 76 5.18 8.19 1.67
N THR A 77 6.33 8.73 1.27
CA THR A 77 6.70 8.91 -0.13
C THR A 77 7.60 7.77 -0.57
N LEU A 78 7.22 7.12 -1.65
CA LEU A 78 7.96 6.04 -2.29
C LEU A 78 8.43 6.52 -3.66
N ALA A 79 9.66 6.18 -4.05
CA ALA A 79 10.14 6.33 -5.41
C ALA A 79 10.84 5.05 -5.87
N TRP A 80 10.78 4.76 -7.18
CA TRP A 80 11.32 3.53 -7.74
C TRP A 80 11.79 3.71 -9.19
N ILE A 81 12.56 2.75 -9.64
CA ILE A 81 12.86 2.51 -11.05
C ILE A 81 11.97 1.38 -11.52
N GLY A 82 11.28 1.54 -12.64
CA GLY A 82 10.44 0.53 -13.26
C GLY A 82 11.25 -0.61 -13.88
N SER A 83 10.53 -1.59 -14.43
CA SER A 83 11.13 -2.64 -15.25
C SER A 83 11.76 -2.03 -16.52
N VAL A 84 12.86 -2.63 -16.97
CA VAL A 84 13.51 -2.30 -18.25
C VAL A 84 13.09 -3.26 -19.38
N SER A 85 12.15 -4.18 -19.12
CA SER A 85 11.60 -5.08 -20.14
C SER A 85 10.63 -4.33 -21.04
N ASP A 86 10.74 -4.54 -22.36
CA ASP A 86 9.98 -3.79 -23.36
C ASP A 86 8.53 -4.24 -23.51
N ASP A 87 8.20 -5.42 -23.01
CA ASP A 87 6.91 -6.09 -23.15
C ASP A 87 5.99 -5.96 -21.92
N VAL A 88 6.38 -5.12 -20.97
CA VAL A 88 5.56 -4.81 -19.79
C VAL A 88 4.24 -4.17 -20.19
N VAL A 89 3.15 -4.64 -19.61
CA VAL A 89 1.80 -4.09 -19.86
C VAL A 89 1.20 -3.44 -18.63
N GLN A 90 1.62 -3.85 -17.42
CA GLN A 90 0.99 -3.39 -16.18
C GLN A 90 1.94 -3.38 -15.00
N TYR A 91 1.74 -2.40 -14.13
CA TYR A 91 2.31 -2.33 -12.78
C TYR A 91 1.20 -2.23 -11.73
N GLU A 92 1.43 -2.84 -10.58
CA GLU A 92 0.55 -2.75 -9.41
C GLU A 92 1.36 -2.44 -8.15
N LEU A 93 1.02 -1.35 -7.44
CA LEU A 93 1.55 -1.06 -6.11
C LEU A 93 0.59 -1.59 -5.06
N THR A 94 1.08 -2.46 -4.19
CA THR A 94 0.35 -3.02 -3.05
C THR A 94 0.93 -2.53 -1.74
N ARG A 95 0.06 -2.30 -0.76
CA ARG A 95 0.41 -2.04 0.65
C ARG A 95 -0.17 -3.12 1.54
N ILE A 96 0.64 -3.64 2.44
CA ILE A 96 0.23 -4.56 3.51
C ILE A 96 0.37 -3.84 4.83
N GLU A 97 -0.70 -3.77 5.59
CA GLU A 97 -0.71 -3.31 6.98
C GLU A 97 -0.48 -4.52 7.88
N LYS A 98 0.69 -4.58 8.52
CA LYS A 98 1.15 -5.80 9.19
C LYS A 98 0.34 -6.19 10.40
N GLU A 99 -0.10 -5.23 11.18
CA GLU A 99 -0.87 -5.45 12.40
C GLU A 99 -2.24 -6.09 12.09
N GLU A 100 -2.88 -5.68 11.00
CA GLU A 100 -4.19 -6.19 10.57
C GLU A 100 -4.08 -7.30 9.51
N ARG A 101 -2.87 -7.56 8.99
CA ARG A 101 -2.63 -8.47 7.85
C ARG A 101 -3.47 -8.12 6.63
N LEU A 102 -3.79 -6.84 6.48
CA LEU A 102 -4.63 -6.33 5.41
C LEU A 102 -3.77 -5.92 4.21
N SER A 103 -4.00 -6.57 3.08
CA SER A 103 -3.42 -6.19 1.79
C SER A 103 -4.37 -5.29 1.02
N ARG A 104 -3.86 -4.19 0.51
CA ARG A 104 -4.63 -3.22 -0.29
C ARG A 104 -3.87 -2.83 -1.54
N ARG A 105 -4.54 -2.85 -2.69
CA ARG A 105 -4.03 -2.26 -3.92
C ARG A 105 -4.07 -0.74 -3.80
N MET A 106 -2.94 -0.08 -3.96
CA MET A 106 -2.80 1.37 -3.85
C MET A 106 -2.90 2.04 -5.22
N ARG A 107 -2.28 1.45 -6.24
CA ARG A 107 -2.27 1.99 -7.60
C ARG A 107 -2.09 0.88 -8.63
N LEU A 108 -2.72 1.06 -9.78
CA LEU A 108 -2.55 0.28 -10.99
C LEU A 108 -2.24 1.26 -12.12
N TRP A 109 -1.21 0.97 -12.95
CA TRP A 109 -0.85 1.84 -14.07
C TRP A 109 -0.18 1.05 -15.20
N SER A 110 -0.16 1.64 -16.39
CA SER A 110 0.52 1.09 -17.57
C SER A 110 1.86 1.80 -17.82
N PRO A 111 2.77 1.19 -18.59
CA PRO A 111 4.02 1.83 -18.98
C PRO A 111 3.85 3.13 -19.78
N SER A 112 2.71 3.31 -20.47
CA SER A 112 2.38 4.54 -21.21
C SER A 112 2.13 5.75 -20.31
N GLU A 113 1.84 5.51 -19.03
CA GLU A 113 1.67 6.54 -17.99
C GLU A 113 2.73 6.31 -16.89
N PRO A 114 4.01 6.65 -17.15
CA PRO A 114 5.08 6.28 -16.24
C PRO A 114 4.90 6.94 -14.87
N LEU A 115 4.70 6.10 -13.86
CA LEU A 115 4.67 6.50 -12.47
C LEU A 115 5.99 6.09 -11.82
N ILE A 116 6.74 7.06 -11.31
CA ILE A 116 8.06 6.85 -10.68
C ILE A 116 8.05 7.11 -9.17
N SER A 117 6.94 7.62 -8.65
CA SER A 117 6.75 7.89 -7.22
C SER A 117 5.28 7.80 -6.83
N TYR A 118 5.04 7.58 -5.54
CA TYR A 118 3.70 7.54 -4.95
C TYR A 118 3.75 8.12 -3.53
N GLU A 119 2.71 8.86 -3.16
CA GLU A 119 2.51 9.37 -1.81
C GLU A 119 1.30 8.68 -1.16
N ASP A 120 1.55 7.97 -0.07
CA ASP A 120 0.49 7.37 0.75
C ASP A 120 0.10 8.34 1.88
N HIS A 121 -1.18 8.68 1.95
CA HIS A 121 -1.75 9.59 2.94
C HIS A 121 -2.70 8.87 3.92
N ILE A 122 -3.01 7.60 3.68
CA ILE A 122 -3.95 6.82 4.51
C ILE A 122 -3.15 6.02 5.53
N LEU A 123 -2.56 6.72 6.48
CA LEU A 123 -1.59 6.16 7.42
C LEU A 123 -2.02 6.38 8.86
N VAL A 124 -1.72 5.41 9.71
CA VAL A 124 -1.92 5.50 11.15
C VAL A 124 -0.54 5.50 11.82
N PRO A 125 -0.20 6.55 12.60
CA PRO A 125 1.08 6.62 13.30
C PRO A 125 1.32 5.39 14.19
N GLY A 126 2.53 4.84 14.14
CA GLY A 126 2.95 3.66 14.90
C GLY A 126 2.67 2.34 14.22
N ARG A 127 1.98 2.30 13.10
CA ARG A 127 1.75 1.08 12.34
C ARG A 127 2.88 0.80 11.36
N THR A 128 3.05 -0.47 11.03
CA THR A 128 4.04 -0.95 10.08
C THR A 128 3.38 -1.24 8.73
N TYR A 129 3.86 -0.57 7.70
CA TYR A 129 3.41 -0.74 6.32
C TYR A 129 4.49 -1.41 5.48
N GLN A 130 4.09 -2.39 4.68
CA GLN A 130 4.96 -3.04 3.73
C GLN A 130 4.46 -2.75 2.31
N TYR A 131 5.34 -2.23 1.45
CA TYR A 131 5.01 -1.91 0.07
C TYR A 131 5.72 -2.86 -0.88
N ARG A 132 5.04 -3.19 -1.99
CA ARG A 132 5.55 -4.03 -3.06
C ARG A 132 5.00 -3.54 -4.39
N ILE A 133 5.80 -3.63 -5.44
CA ILE A 133 5.37 -3.40 -6.82
C ILE A 133 5.45 -4.72 -7.56
N THR A 134 4.35 -5.11 -8.18
CA THR A 134 4.28 -6.23 -9.13
C THR A 134 4.25 -5.67 -10.53
N VAL A 135 5.03 -6.24 -11.43
CA VAL A 135 5.04 -5.93 -12.85
C VAL A 135 4.60 -7.16 -13.64
N THR A 136 3.80 -6.94 -14.68
CA THR A 136 3.25 -7.98 -15.55
C THR A 136 3.59 -7.66 -17.00
N ASP A 137 4.06 -8.66 -17.77
CA ASP A 137 4.31 -8.56 -19.20
C ASP A 137 3.07 -8.92 -20.05
N SER A 138 3.21 -8.81 -21.38
CA SER A 138 2.14 -9.13 -22.35
C SER A 138 1.77 -10.60 -22.40
N SER A 139 2.59 -11.50 -21.88
CA SER A 139 2.38 -12.95 -21.82
C SER A 139 1.80 -13.40 -20.48
N GLY A 140 1.64 -12.48 -19.52
CA GLY A 140 1.11 -12.75 -18.18
C GLY A 140 2.17 -13.19 -17.16
N ASN A 141 3.47 -13.19 -17.52
CA ASN A 141 4.52 -13.45 -16.54
C ASN A 141 4.67 -12.25 -15.61
N THR A 142 5.03 -12.50 -14.36
CA THR A 142 5.12 -11.46 -13.34
C THR A 142 6.44 -11.47 -12.60
N SER A 143 6.86 -10.29 -12.16
CA SER A 143 7.95 -10.11 -11.20
C SER A 143 7.56 -9.13 -10.11
N GLU A 144 8.17 -9.27 -8.94
CA GLU A 144 7.91 -8.40 -7.81
C GLU A 144 9.18 -7.67 -7.37
N SER A 145 9.03 -6.41 -6.98
CA SER A 145 10.10 -5.68 -6.32
C SER A 145 10.48 -6.33 -4.98
N ASN A 146 11.65 -6.00 -4.47
CA ASN A 146 11.91 -6.20 -3.05
C ASN A 146 10.84 -5.41 -2.24
N SER A 147 10.41 -5.97 -1.11
CA SER A 147 9.46 -5.27 -0.25
C SER A 147 10.15 -4.17 0.56
N ARG A 148 9.44 -3.06 0.77
CA ARG A 148 9.84 -1.98 1.67
C ARG A 148 8.95 -1.98 2.90
N GLU A 149 9.56 -2.23 4.05
CA GLU A 149 8.89 -2.18 5.35
C GLU A 149 9.21 -0.87 6.05
N ILE A 150 8.18 -0.15 6.48
CA ILE A 150 8.27 1.19 7.03
C ILE A 150 7.35 1.28 8.24
N ILE A 151 7.89 1.68 9.38
CA ILE A 151 7.08 2.09 10.52
C ILE A 151 6.73 3.57 10.29
N PHE A 152 5.44 3.88 10.20
CA PHE A 152 5.01 5.26 10.06
C PHE A 152 5.08 5.96 11.43
N GLU A 153 6.18 6.62 11.69
CA GLU A 153 6.39 7.45 12.86
C GLU A 153 6.63 8.90 12.43
N PRO A 154 5.55 9.66 12.13
CA PRO A 154 5.69 11.10 11.92
C PRO A 154 6.24 11.73 13.19
N GLY A 155 6.96 12.86 13.06
CA GLY A 155 7.58 13.54 14.20
C GLY A 155 6.61 14.03 15.26
N TYR A 156 5.29 13.76 15.10
CA TYR A 156 4.24 14.04 16.08
C TYR A 156 3.16 12.97 16.09
N ARG A 157 2.46 12.86 17.21
CA ARG A 157 1.24 12.05 17.37
C ARG A 157 0.05 12.96 17.62
N PRO A 158 -1.17 12.61 17.16
CA PRO A 158 -2.34 13.45 17.39
C PRO A 158 -2.66 13.61 18.87
N ALA A 159 -3.18 14.79 19.25
CA ALA A 159 -3.69 15.04 20.58
C ALA A 159 -4.95 14.18 20.87
N VAL A 160 -5.35 14.14 22.14
CA VAL A 160 -6.65 13.58 22.52
C VAL A 160 -7.80 14.35 21.88
N THR A 161 -8.89 13.65 21.63
CA THR A 161 -10.14 14.23 21.14
C THR A 161 -11.21 14.22 22.24
N GLU A 162 -12.30 14.97 22.03
CA GLU A 162 -13.47 15.02 22.91
C GLU A 162 -13.14 15.32 24.39
N LEU A 163 -12.11 16.14 24.64
CA LEU A 163 -11.81 16.56 26.04
C LEU A 163 -12.95 17.39 26.61
N LYS A 164 -13.61 16.88 27.65
CA LYS A 164 -14.79 17.46 28.32
C LYS A 164 -14.63 17.35 29.83
N ASP A 165 -15.33 18.21 30.53
CA ASP A 165 -15.45 18.18 31.99
C ASP A 165 -16.87 17.84 32.47
N SER A 166 -16.94 17.45 33.72
CA SER A 166 -18.16 17.41 34.53
C SER A 166 -17.83 17.86 35.95
N VAL A 167 -18.49 18.91 36.41
CA VAL A 167 -18.27 19.49 37.75
C VAL A 167 -19.32 18.96 38.70
N ASP A 168 -18.87 18.33 39.78
CA ASP A 168 -19.70 17.88 40.86
C ASP A 168 -19.35 18.69 42.12
N ARG A 169 -20.20 19.65 42.45
CA ARG A 169 -19.98 20.60 43.56
C ARG A 169 -20.22 19.97 44.92
N GLU A 170 -21.12 19.02 45.03
CA GLU A 170 -21.43 18.31 46.26
C GLU A 170 -20.27 17.38 46.64
N ALA A 171 -19.80 16.59 45.68
CA ALA A 171 -18.68 15.67 45.87
C ALA A 171 -17.31 16.37 45.77
N LYS A 172 -17.28 17.68 45.57
CA LYS A 172 -16.05 18.53 45.44
C LYS A 172 -15.04 17.91 44.47
N LYS A 173 -15.45 17.67 43.19
CA LYS A 173 -14.61 17.07 42.19
C LYS A 173 -14.89 17.62 40.77
N ILE A 174 -13.87 17.64 39.95
CA ILE A 174 -13.96 17.83 38.50
C ILE A 174 -13.57 16.50 37.85
N VAL A 175 -14.43 16.00 36.98
CA VAL A 175 -14.15 14.78 36.22
C VAL A 175 -13.84 15.17 34.77
N LEU A 176 -12.66 14.84 34.31
CA LEU A 176 -12.24 15.01 32.91
C LEU A 176 -12.48 13.69 32.16
N ARG A 177 -12.94 13.78 30.91
CA ARG A 177 -13.07 12.65 29.98
C ARG A 177 -12.55 13.08 28.63
N TRP A 178 -11.88 12.15 27.95
CA TRP A 178 -11.35 12.35 26.60
C TRP A 178 -11.30 11.03 25.87
N LYS A 179 -10.97 11.06 24.57
CA LYS A 179 -10.62 9.87 23.79
C LYS A 179 -9.20 9.98 23.30
N ASN A 180 -8.42 8.94 23.48
CA ASN A 180 -7.13 8.82 22.87
C ASN A 180 -7.29 8.49 21.38
N ALA A 181 -6.69 9.30 20.52
CA ALA A 181 -6.70 9.04 19.07
C ALA A 181 -5.96 7.74 18.70
N GLN A 182 -5.05 7.31 19.58
CA GLN A 182 -4.29 6.06 19.49
C GLN A 182 -4.02 5.55 20.89
N PRO A 183 -3.83 4.22 21.09
CA PRO A 183 -3.47 3.67 22.37
C PRO A 183 -2.22 4.33 22.96
N ALA A 184 -2.32 4.85 24.17
CA ALA A 184 -1.23 5.49 24.89
C ALA A 184 -0.66 4.55 25.96
N SER A 185 0.64 4.68 26.25
CA SER A 185 1.26 3.97 27.39
C SER A 185 1.01 4.72 28.70
N LYS A 186 0.83 6.03 28.63
CA LYS A 186 0.42 6.89 29.75
C LYS A 186 -0.16 8.21 29.23
N CYS A 187 -0.90 8.92 30.09
CA CYS A 187 -1.42 10.25 29.79
C CYS A 187 -0.97 11.25 30.85
N VAL A 188 -0.44 12.38 30.40
CA VAL A 188 -0.04 13.49 31.28
C VAL A 188 -1.17 14.51 31.29
N VAL A 189 -1.72 14.80 32.46
CA VAL A 189 -2.71 15.84 32.69
C VAL A 189 -2.00 17.06 33.23
N TYR A 190 -2.13 18.17 32.53
CA TYR A 190 -1.64 19.48 32.94
C TYR A 190 -2.80 20.28 33.53
N ARG A 191 -2.49 21.08 34.55
CA ARG A 191 -3.46 21.97 35.19
C ARG A 191 -2.83 23.35 35.44
N GLN A 192 -3.59 24.38 35.15
CA GLN A 192 -3.34 25.75 35.56
C GLN A 192 -4.47 26.18 36.52
N VAL A 193 -4.14 26.92 37.55
CA VAL A 193 -5.08 27.50 38.52
C VAL A 193 -5.02 29.01 38.37
N ASN A 194 -6.16 29.63 38.08
CA ASN A 194 -6.29 31.05 37.82
C ASN A 194 -5.28 31.54 36.77
N GLU A 195 -4.45 32.54 37.09
CA GLU A 195 -3.41 33.10 36.21
C GLU A 195 -2.04 32.44 36.44
N GLY A 196 -1.98 31.38 37.24
CA GLY A 196 -0.72 30.69 37.52
C GLY A 196 -0.20 29.95 36.29
N PRO A 197 0.99 29.33 36.38
CA PRO A 197 1.57 28.57 35.27
C PRO A 197 0.83 27.26 35.03
N LEU A 198 0.83 26.79 33.76
CA LEU A 198 0.40 25.46 33.38
C LEU A 198 1.48 24.46 33.83
N GLN A 199 1.14 23.53 34.69
CA GLN A 199 2.07 22.54 35.25
C GLN A 199 1.54 21.12 35.09
N ILE A 200 2.44 20.14 35.13
CA ILE A 200 2.05 18.73 35.22
C ILE A 200 1.31 18.54 36.56
N HIS A 201 0.09 18.09 36.47
CA HIS A 201 -0.75 17.82 37.63
C HIS A 201 -0.70 16.33 38.03
N VAL A 202 -0.82 15.46 37.04
CA VAL A 202 -0.75 14.01 37.26
C VAL A 202 -0.31 13.31 35.98
N THR A 203 0.35 12.16 36.16
CA THR A 203 0.60 11.21 35.10
C THR A 203 -0.19 9.95 35.37
N LEU A 204 -1.02 9.55 34.42
CA LEU A 204 -1.86 8.37 34.49
C LEU A 204 -1.21 7.27 33.65
N GLU A 205 -1.07 6.07 34.20
CA GLU A 205 -0.51 4.92 33.49
C GLU A 205 -1.56 4.28 32.56
N GLY A 206 -1.08 3.65 31.53
CA GLY A 206 -1.90 2.97 30.52
C GLY A 206 -2.70 3.92 29.63
N ASN A 207 -3.69 3.39 28.95
CA ASN A 207 -4.54 4.09 27.99
C ASN A 207 -5.70 4.82 28.69
N ALA A 208 -5.38 5.66 29.70
CA ALA A 208 -6.38 6.37 30.48
C ALA A 208 -7.18 7.35 29.60
N GLU A 209 -8.50 7.40 29.78
CA GLU A 209 -9.42 8.31 29.08
C GLU A 209 -10.31 9.09 30.04
N THR A 210 -9.98 9.03 31.34
CA THR A 210 -10.67 9.78 32.39
C THR A 210 -9.71 10.12 33.52
N TYR A 211 -9.99 11.23 34.18
CA TYR A 211 -9.30 11.65 35.41
C TYR A 211 -10.26 12.40 36.32
N THR A 212 -10.18 12.18 37.62
CA THR A 212 -10.97 12.88 38.64
C THR A 212 -10.05 13.75 39.49
N ASP A 213 -10.18 15.06 39.34
CA ASP A 213 -9.48 16.03 40.18
C ASP A 213 -10.32 16.34 41.44
N LYS A 214 -9.77 15.98 42.59
CA LYS A 214 -10.33 16.30 43.93
C LYS A 214 -9.55 17.43 44.63
N LEU A 215 -8.43 17.87 44.05
CA LEU A 215 -7.58 18.92 44.60
C LEU A 215 -8.01 20.28 44.05
N ILE A 216 -9.27 20.62 44.30
CA ILE A 216 -9.92 21.82 43.78
C ILE A 216 -10.47 22.69 44.95
N SER A 217 -10.56 23.99 44.72
CA SER A 217 -11.10 24.96 45.67
C SER A 217 -12.13 25.84 44.98
N ALA A 218 -13.16 26.24 45.73
CA ALA A 218 -14.21 27.12 45.22
C ALA A 218 -13.64 28.49 44.75
N ASN A 219 -14.34 29.09 43.81
CA ASN A 219 -14.02 30.39 43.19
C ASN A 219 -12.71 30.41 42.39
N ASN A 220 -12.17 29.25 42.02
CA ASN A 220 -11.02 29.15 41.14
C ASN A 220 -11.41 28.80 39.70
N ARG A 221 -10.59 29.29 38.79
CA ARG A 221 -10.61 28.92 37.38
C ARG A 221 -9.52 27.91 37.14
N TYR A 222 -9.85 26.80 36.49
CA TYR A 222 -8.93 25.75 36.14
C TYR A 222 -8.83 25.64 34.61
N VAL A 223 -7.60 25.48 34.10
CA VAL A 223 -7.38 25.14 32.72
C VAL A 223 -6.69 23.77 32.69
N TYR A 224 -7.27 22.84 31.97
CA TYR A 224 -6.71 21.50 31.80
C TYR A 224 -6.26 21.29 30.37
N LYS A 225 -5.17 20.56 30.22
CA LYS A 225 -4.69 19.99 28.95
C LYS A 225 -4.26 18.56 29.19
N VAL A 226 -4.40 17.71 28.17
CA VAL A 226 -4.00 16.30 28.23
C VAL A 226 -3.03 16.00 27.09
N GLN A 227 -1.96 15.26 27.40
CA GLN A 227 -0.95 14.84 26.45
C GLN A 227 -0.71 13.34 26.58
N PRO A 228 -1.13 12.54 25.60
CA PRO A 228 -0.77 11.12 25.54
C PRO A 228 0.74 10.95 25.33
N VAL A 229 1.28 9.90 25.90
CA VAL A 229 2.65 9.44 25.68
C VAL A 229 2.56 8.00 25.21
N HIS A 230 3.14 7.70 24.06
CA HIS A 230 3.13 6.39 23.45
C HIS A 230 4.38 5.58 23.83
N ASN A 231 4.48 4.36 23.35
CA ASN A 231 5.64 3.50 23.56
C ASN A 231 6.95 4.23 23.20
N LYS A 232 8.03 3.86 23.86
CA LYS A 232 9.35 4.52 23.76
C LYS A 232 9.37 6.01 24.13
N GLY A 233 8.33 6.51 24.85
CA GLY A 233 8.28 7.89 25.34
C GLY A 233 7.92 8.95 24.27
N VAL A 234 7.41 8.53 23.10
CA VAL A 234 6.96 9.47 22.07
C VAL A 234 5.74 10.25 22.57
N LYS A 235 5.88 11.56 22.71
CA LYS A 235 4.80 12.44 23.16
C LYS A 235 3.89 12.82 22.01
N ALA A 236 2.58 12.78 22.24
CA ALA A 236 1.60 13.34 21.32
C ALA A 236 1.57 14.87 21.40
N LEU A 237 0.84 15.51 20.48
CA LEU A 237 0.48 16.91 20.64
C LEU A 237 -0.36 17.08 21.91
N ILE A 238 -0.17 18.19 22.59
CA ILE A 238 -0.98 18.54 23.76
C ILE A 238 -2.38 18.97 23.29
N SER A 239 -3.42 18.61 24.03
CA SER A 239 -4.80 18.97 23.70
C SER A 239 -5.05 20.48 23.67
N LYS A 240 -6.18 20.89 23.08
CA LYS A 240 -6.73 22.23 23.31
C LYS A 240 -7.00 22.45 24.80
N GLU A 241 -7.13 23.70 25.18
CA GLU A 241 -7.48 24.07 26.54
C GLU A 241 -8.92 23.70 26.89
N LEU A 242 -9.12 23.12 28.04
CA LEU A 242 -10.42 22.96 28.66
C LEU A 242 -10.49 23.88 29.89
N LYS A 243 -11.33 24.90 29.84
CA LYS A 243 -11.51 25.88 30.91
C LYS A 243 -12.70 25.51 31.77
N VAL A 244 -12.49 25.39 33.05
CA VAL A 244 -13.52 24.99 34.04
C VAL A 244 -13.55 26.04 35.17
N VAL A 245 -14.75 26.49 35.54
CA VAL A 245 -14.99 27.35 36.70
C VAL A 245 -15.63 26.54 37.81
N TYR A 246 -14.94 26.47 38.94
CA TYR A 246 -15.42 25.68 40.09
C TYR A 246 -15.89 26.60 41.21
#